data_228f6530f7e89c912847c9df4a2084d8
#
_entry.id   228f6530f7e89c912847c9df4a2084d8
#
_cell.length_a   1.000
_cell.length_b   1.000
_cell.length_c   1.000
_cell.angle_alpha   90.00
_cell.angle_beta   90.00
_cell.angle_gamma   90.00
#
_symmetry.space_group_name_H-M   'P 1'
#
loop_
_entity.id
_entity.type
_entity.pdbx_description
1 polymer ?
#
loop_
_entity_poly.entity_id
_entity_poly.type
_entity_poly.pdbx_seq_one_letter_code
_entity_poly.pdbx_strand_id
1 'polypeptide(L)'
;MSTPIKIGLVGSRFAARFHAESYRRIGGVPVELVGVHSRSAESREGFAAAHGIRAFERFDDLVRAADVVDLCVPGALHEPFCVRACELGRHVIVEKPFTGAYGPGTPGWRGDRADKRELLDGALGSARRMVAAARAAGVRLFYAENWVYAP
;
A
#
# COMPACT_ATOMS: atom_id res chain seq x y z
N MET A 1 16.69 11.15 21.65
CA MET A 1 16.54 10.23 20.50
C MET A 1 15.19 10.52 19.86
N SER A 2 15.10 10.63 18.53
CA SER A 2 13.83 10.85 17.83
C SER A 2 12.94 9.60 17.92
N THR A 3 11.64 9.81 18.04
CA THR A 3 10.65 8.71 18.02
C THR A 3 10.68 8.01 16.65
N PRO A 4 10.70 6.67 16.57
CA PRO A 4 10.71 5.97 15.29
C PRO A 4 9.41 6.19 14.52
N ILE A 5 9.52 6.28 13.21
CA ILE A 5 8.38 6.28 12.29
C ILE A 5 7.85 4.86 12.21
N LYS A 6 6.58 4.66 12.57
CA LYS A 6 5.92 3.36 12.57
C LYS A 6 5.33 3.03 11.21
N ILE A 7 5.81 1.95 10.60
CA ILE A 7 5.35 1.48 9.28
C ILE A 7 4.48 0.23 9.45
N GLY A 8 3.29 0.25 8.87
CA GLY A 8 2.41 -0.90 8.73
C GLY A 8 2.40 -1.40 7.28
N LEU A 9 2.75 -2.67 7.07
CA LEU A 9 2.76 -3.29 5.73
C LEU A 9 1.41 -3.92 5.41
N VAL A 10 0.91 -3.67 4.19
CA VAL A 10 -0.29 -4.33 3.66
C VAL A 10 0.10 -5.19 2.46
N GLY A 11 -0.06 -6.50 2.62
CA GLY A 11 0.47 -7.50 1.71
C GLY A 11 1.61 -8.30 2.34
N SER A 12 1.82 -9.53 1.87
CA SER A 12 2.82 -10.46 2.44
C SER A 12 3.60 -11.22 1.36
N ARG A 13 3.59 -10.70 0.10
CA ARG A 13 4.28 -11.31 -1.02
C ARG A 13 5.59 -10.57 -1.34
N PHE A 14 6.08 -10.74 -2.57
CA PHE A 14 7.39 -10.25 -3.02
C PHE A 14 7.64 -8.77 -2.69
N ALA A 15 6.73 -7.86 -3.09
CA ALA A 15 6.92 -6.42 -2.83
C ALA A 15 7.04 -6.13 -1.33
N ALA A 16 6.15 -6.70 -0.49
CA ALA A 16 6.21 -6.51 0.96
C ALA A 16 7.53 -7.00 1.58
N ARG A 17 8.08 -8.13 1.10
CA ARG A 17 9.39 -8.64 1.56
C ARG A 17 10.50 -7.67 1.18
N PHE A 18 10.49 -7.19 -0.04
CA PHE A 18 11.47 -6.24 -0.54
C PHE A 18 11.44 -4.92 0.25
N HIS A 19 10.25 -4.39 0.53
CA HIS A 19 10.07 -3.19 1.34
C HIS A 19 10.50 -3.42 2.79
N ALA A 20 10.14 -4.54 3.41
CA ALA A 20 10.54 -4.87 4.77
C ALA A 20 12.08 -4.92 4.92
N GLU A 21 12.78 -5.52 3.95
CA GLU A 21 14.24 -5.54 3.94
C GLU A 21 14.85 -4.16 3.69
N SER A 22 14.20 -3.32 2.88
CA SER A 22 14.63 -1.96 2.62
C SER A 22 14.51 -1.09 3.88
N TYR A 23 13.40 -1.20 4.62
CA TYR A 23 13.20 -0.47 5.89
C TYR A 23 14.29 -0.80 6.94
N ARG A 24 14.73 -2.04 7.00
CA ARG A 24 15.83 -2.45 7.90
C ARG A 24 17.17 -1.84 7.58
N ARG A 25 17.36 -1.35 6.36
CA ARG A 25 18.61 -0.75 5.87
C ARG A 25 18.61 0.76 5.90
N ILE A 26 17.51 1.39 6.29
CA ILE A 26 17.43 2.84 6.40
C ILE A 26 18.38 3.31 7.51
N GLY A 27 19.31 4.20 7.15
CA GLY A 27 20.18 4.90 8.08
C GLY A 27 19.71 6.32 8.35
N GLY A 28 20.04 6.85 9.52
CA GLY A 28 19.82 8.26 9.87
C GLY A 28 18.40 8.62 10.34
N VAL A 29 17.39 7.81 10.03
CA VAL A 29 16.00 7.97 10.52
C VAL A 29 15.56 6.66 11.17
N PRO A 30 15.14 6.68 12.44
CA PRO A 30 14.63 5.48 13.10
C PRO A 30 13.28 5.09 12.50
N VAL A 31 13.18 3.84 12.05
CA VAL A 31 11.96 3.24 11.49
C VAL A 31 11.63 1.96 12.25
N GLU A 32 10.37 1.74 12.55
CA GLU A 32 9.83 0.55 13.19
C GLU A 32 8.77 -0.10 12.29
N LEU A 33 8.95 -1.36 11.90
CA LEU A 33 7.91 -2.16 11.28
C LEU A 33 6.98 -2.69 12.37
N VAL A 34 5.79 -2.10 12.54
CA VAL A 34 4.85 -2.46 13.60
C VAL A 34 4.07 -3.73 13.29
N GLY A 35 3.92 -4.08 12.02
CA GLY A 35 3.23 -5.30 11.65
C GLY A 35 2.81 -5.38 10.19
N VAL A 36 2.08 -6.45 9.89
CA VAL A 36 1.58 -6.77 8.55
C VAL A 36 0.10 -7.16 8.59
N HIS A 37 -0.64 -6.72 7.57
CA HIS A 37 -1.98 -7.21 7.25
C HIS A 37 -1.97 -7.86 5.87
N SER A 38 -2.60 -9.01 5.73
CA SER A 38 -2.95 -9.60 4.43
C SER A 38 -4.18 -10.50 4.55
N ARG A 39 -4.81 -10.80 3.40
CA ARG A 39 -6.06 -11.56 3.35
C ARG A 39 -5.93 -12.99 3.94
N SER A 40 -4.86 -13.71 3.59
CA SER A 40 -4.62 -15.07 4.08
C SER A 40 -3.97 -15.02 5.45
N ALA A 41 -4.56 -15.70 6.44
CA ALA A 41 -4.00 -15.84 7.78
C ALA A 41 -2.62 -16.48 7.74
N GLU A 42 -2.50 -17.63 7.06
CA GLU A 42 -1.24 -18.35 6.89
C GLU A 42 -0.11 -17.46 6.32
N SER A 43 -0.40 -16.72 5.22
CA SER A 43 0.56 -15.84 4.59
C SER A 43 0.95 -14.66 5.48
N ARG A 44 -0.01 -14.11 6.23
CA ARG A 44 0.18 -13.01 7.18
C ARG A 44 1.03 -13.44 8.36
N GLU A 45 0.70 -14.56 8.97
CA GLU A 45 1.39 -15.09 10.13
C GLU A 45 2.81 -15.56 9.79
N GLY A 46 2.97 -16.27 8.66
CA GLY A 46 4.29 -16.67 8.15
C GLY A 46 5.19 -15.47 7.85
N PHE A 47 4.65 -14.40 7.25
CA PHE A 47 5.40 -13.17 7.03
C PHE A 47 5.78 -12.48 8.35
N ALA A 48 4.83 -12.38 9.27
CA ALA A 48 5.05 -11.76 10.58
C ALA A 48 6.14 -12.47 11.37
N ALA A 49 6.10 -13.80 11.41
CA ALA A 49 7.12 -14.63 12.06
C ALA A 49 8.50 -14.46 11.43
N ALA A 50 8.58 -14.47 10.08
CA ALA A 50 9.86 -14.32 9.36
C ALA A 50 10.51 -12.95 9.59
N HIS A 51 9.73 -11.92 9.87
CA HIS A 51 10.22 -10.56 10.06
C HIS A 51 10.23 -10.09 11.53
N GLY A 52 9.75 -10.89 12.48
CA GLY A 52 9.69 -10.54 13.90
C GLY A 52 8.72 -9.39 14.19
N ILE A 53 7.62 -9.29 13.43
CA ILE A 53 6.61 -8.24 13.54
C ILE A 53 5.23 -8.81 13.85
N ARG A 54 4.27 -7.97 14.19
CA ARG A 54 2.91 -8.42 14.53
C ARG A 54 2.09 -8.73 13.28
N ALA A 55 1.29 -9.82 13.33
CA ALA A 55 0.23 -10.11 12.37
C ALA A 55 -1.07 -9.41 12.80
N PHE A 56 -1.64 -8.59 11.90
CA PHE A 56 -2.92 -7.93 12.13
C PHE A 56 -4.01 -8.56 11.28
N GLU A 57 -5.02 -9.14 11.91
CA GLU A 57 -6.16 -9.72 11.22
C GLU A 57 -6.99 -8.65 10.50
N ARG A 58 -7.21 -7.51 11.13
CA ARG A 58 -8.00 -6.42 10.59
C ARG A 58 -7.09 -5.31 10.06
N PHE A 59 -7.39 -4.82 8.87
CA PHE A 59 -6.68 -3.69 8.24
C PHE A 59 -6.67 -2.44 9.13
N ASP A 60 -7.84 -2.06 9.64
CA ASP A 60 -7.98 -0.85 10.46
C ASP A 60 -7.12 -0.88 11.73
N ASP A 61 -6.89 -2.05 12.31
CA ASP A 61 -6.07 -2.18 13.52
C ASP A 61 -4.57 -1.97 13.21
N LEU A 62 -4.10 -2.47 12.04
CA LEU A 62 -2.77 -2.15 11.53
C LEU A 62 -2.62 -0.64 11.30
N VAL A 63 -3.60 -0.04 10.61
CA VAL A 63 -3.58 1.39 10.29
C VAL A 63 -3.50 2.24 11.55
N ARG A 64 -4.28 1.93 12.58
CA ARG A 64 -4.23 2.66 13.85
C ARG A 64 -2.90 2.53 14.58
N ALA A 65 -2.19 1.42 14.40
CA ALA A 65 -0.89 1.17 15.03
C ALA A 65 0.28 1.84 14.31
N ALA A 66 0.09 2.27 13.05
CA ALA A 66 1.14 2.83 12.19
C ALA A 66 1.03 4.36 12.06
N ASP A 67 2.12 5.02 11.68
CA ASP A 67 2.15 6.40 11.20
C ASP A 67 2.03 6.44 9.68
N VAL A 68 2.62 5.44 9.01
CA VAL A 68 2.62 5.26 7.55
C VAL A 68 2.15 3.85 7.21
N VAL A 69 1.24 3.74 6.27
CA VAL A 69 0.74 2.47 5.72
C VAL A 69 1.36 2.25 4.34
N ASP A 70 2.04 1.13 4.16
CA ASP A 70 2.71 0.78 2.91
C ASP A 70 1.94 -0.32 2.18
N LEU A 71 1.35 0.03 1.03
CA LEU A 71 0.44 -0.81 0.26
C LEU A 71 1.19 -1.64 -0.78
N CYS A 72 1.63 -2.82 -0.38
CA CYS A 72 2.26 -3.84 -1.23
C CYS A 72 1.25 -4.89 -1.71
N VAL A 73 0.11 -4.45 -2.17
CA VAL A 73 -1.01 -5.29 -2.62
C VAL A 73 -1.20 -5.20 -4.15
N PRO A 74 -2.02 -6.08 -4.77
CA PRO A 74 -2.39 -5.89 -6.17
C PRO A 74 -3.06 -4.54 -6.42
N GLY A 75 -2.75 -3.92 -7.57
CA GLY A 75 -3.17 -2.56 -7.92
C GLY A 75 -4.69 -2.28 -7.81
N ALA A 76 -5.54 -3.28 -8.03
CA ALA A 76 -6.98 -3.16 -7.84
C ALA A 76 -7.38 -2.86 -6.38
N LEU A 77 -6.49 -3.09 -5.42
CA LEU A 77 -6.71 -2.85 -4.00
C LEU A 77 -6.06 -1.54 -3.52
N HIS A 78 -5.30 -0.85 -4.36
CA HIS A 78 -4.61 0.39 -3.96
C HIS A 78 -5.61 1.47 -3.54
N GLU A 79 -6.61 1.75 -4.37
CA GLU A 79 -7.61 2.79 -4.07
C GLU A 79 -8.37 2.53 -2.76
N PRO A 80 -9.06 1.39 -2.56
CA PRO A 80 -9.85 1.19 -1.35
C PRO A 80 -8.99 1.22 -0.07
N PHE A 81 -7.81 0.63 -0.07
CA PHE A 81 -6.93 0.68 1.10
C PHE A 81 -6.31 2.07 1.32
N CYS A 82 -5.92 2.77 0.24
CA CYS A 82 -5.40 4.13 0.33
C CYS A 82 -6.43 5.09 0.92
N VAL A 83 -7.63 5.12 0.36
CA VAL A 83 -8.72 5.98 0.85
C VAL A 83 -9.00 5.68 2.32
N ARG A 84 -9.13 4.41 2.68
CA ARG A 84 -9.40 4.02 4.07
C ARG A 84 -8.29 4.41 5.03
N ALA A 85 -7.02 4.27 4.65
CA ALA A 85 -5.89 4.69 5.48
C ALA A 85 -5.86 6.22 5.66
N CYS A 86 -6.15 6.99 4.60
CA CYS A 86 -6.28 8.43 4.66
C CYS A 86 -7.43 8.87 5.60
N GLU A 87 -8.61 8.24 5.52
CA GLU A 87 -9.73 8.49 6.42
C GLU A 87 -9.38 8.27 7.90
N LEU A 88 -8.48 7.34 8.17
CA LEU A 88 -7.95 7.07 9.51
C LEU A 88 -6.75 7.97 9.87
N GLY A 89 -6.45 8.98 9.04
CA GLY A 89 -5.43 9.99 9.30
C GLY A 89 -3.99 9.49 9.17
N ARG A 90 -3.73 8.50 8.32
CA ARG A 90 -2.38 7.93 8.16
C ARG A 90 -1.78 8.28 6.81
N HIS A 91 -0.46 8.51 6.80
CA HIS A 91 0.31 8.64 5.57
C HIS A 91 0.32 7.32 4.81
N VAL A 92 0.39 7.38 3.47
CA VAL A 92 0.29 6.18 2.64
C VAL A 92 1.43 6.14 1.63
N ILE A 93 2.08 4.99 1.50
CA ILE A 93 2.95 4.63 0.39
C ILE A 93 2.19 3.64 -0.49
N VAL A 94 2.17 3.85 -1.79
CA VAL A 94 1.47 3.00 -2.76
C VAL A 94 2.49 2.43 -3.74
N GLU A 95 2.52 1.10 -3.86
CA GLU A 95 3.33 0.39 -4.84
C GLU A 95 2.90 0.69 -6.28
N LYS A 96 3.81 0.42 -7.20
CA LYS A 96 3.53 0.55 -8.64
C LYS A 96 2.65 -0.62 -9.14
N PRO A 97 1.82 -0.39 -10.17
CA PRO A 97 1.44 0.93 -10.68
C PRO A 97 0.55 1.67 -9.67
N PHE A 98 0.65 2.99 -9.59
CA PHE A 98 -0.12 3.80 -8.63
C PHE A 98 -1.61 3.48 -8.67
N THR A 99 -2.15 3.37 -9.88
CA THR A 99 -3.53 2.96 -10.15
C THR A 99 -3.63 2.29 -11.52
N GLY A 100 -4.81 1.80 -11.87
CA GLY A 100 -5.10 1.18 -13.16
C GLY A 100 -6.60 0.92 -13.32
N ALA A 101 -6.99 0.50 -14.50
CA ALA A 101 -8.34 -0.01 -14.78
C ALA A 101 -8.30 -1.53 -14.81
N TYR A 102 -8.88 -2.16 -13.82
CA TYR A 102 -8.82 -3.62 -13.61
C TYR A 102 -10.08 -4.36 -14.09
N GLY A 103 -10.99 -3.63 -14.73
CA GLY A 103 -12.25 -4.15 -15.24
C GLY A 103 -13.29 -4.48 -14.14
N PRO A 104 -14.42 -5.00 -14.55
CA PRO A 104 -15.55 -5.30 -13.66
C PRO A 104 -15.36 -6.57 -12.81
N GLY A 105 -14.24 -7.27 -12.93
CA GLY A 105 -14.01 -8.54 -12.23
C GLY A 105 -14.79 -9.74 -12.77
N THR A 106 -15.44 -9.61 -13.93
CA THR A 106 -16.20 -10.70 -14.55
C THR A 106 -15.26 -11.69 -15.26
N PRO A 107 -15.53 -13.01 -15.20
CA PRO A 107 -14.77 -13.99 -15.94
C PRO A 107 -14.74 -13.67 -17.45
N GLY A 108 -13.58 -13.83 -18.07
CA GLY A 108 -13.39 -13.59 -19.50
C GLY A 108 -13.22 -12.12 -19.90
N TRP A 109 -13.31 -11.16 -18.99
CA TRP A 109 -12.97 -9.78 -19.31
C TRP A 109 -11.49 -9.63 -19.69
N ARG A 110 -11.25 -8.90 -20.78
CA ARG A 110 -9.89 -8.71 -21.35
C ARG A 110 -9.63 -7.23 -21.59
N GLY A 111 -8.69 -6.66 -20.82
CA GLY A 111 -8.30 -5.26 -20.92
C GLY A 111 -7.64 -4.88 -22.26
N ASP A 112 -7.01 -5.84 -22.96
CA ASP A 112 -6.45 -5.63 -24.30
C ASP A 112 -7.53 -5.36 -25.37
N ARG A 113 -8.78 -5.81 -25.13
CA ARG A 113 -9.95 -5.63 -26.00
C ARG A 113 -10.90 -4.50 -25.54
N ALA A 114 -10.69 -3.97 -24.35
CA ALA A 114 -11.51 -2.90 -23.81
C ALA A 114 -11.17 -1.54 -24.45
N ASP A 115 -12.11 -0.61 -24.43
CA ASP A 115 -11.89 0.76 -24.88
C ASP A 115 -10.79 1.43 -24.05
N LYS A 116 -9.77 1.95 -24.73
CA LYS A 116 -8.58 2.50 -24.08
C LYS A 116 -8.86 3.84 -23.36
N ARG A 117 -9.84 4.58 -23.85
CA ARG A 117 -10.27 5.85 -23.22
C ARG A 117 -11.02 5.55 -21.93
N GLU A 118 -11.93 4.58 -21.92
CA GLU A 118 -12.63 4.16 -20.69
C GLU A 118 -11.65 3.64 -19.65
N LEU A 119 -10.65 2.84 -20.06
CA LEU A 119 -9.61 2.35 -19.16
C LEU A 119 -8.78 3.51 -18.57
N LEU A 120 -8.41 4.48 -19.39
CA LEU A 120 -7.67 5.67 -18.93
C LEU A 120 -8.51 6.50 -17.97
N ASP A 121 -9.77 6.78 -18.31
CA ASP A 121 -10.68 7.56 -17.47
C ASP A 121 -10.93 6.87 -16.12
N GLY A 122 -11.07 5.55 -16.12
CA GLY A 122 -11.17 4.74 -14.90
C GLY A 122 -9.92 4.85 -14.01
N ALA A 123 -8.73 4.72 -14.62
CA ALA A 123 -7.46 4.84 -13.90
C ALA A 123 -7.25 6.25 -13.33
N LEU A 124 -7.53 7.29 -14.13
CA LEU A 124 -7.44 8.69 -13.69
C LEU A 124 -8.45 9.00 -12.59
N GLY A 125 -9.67 8.47 -12.70
CA GLY A 125 -10.70 8.60 -11.67
C GLY A 125 -10.25 8.04 -10.33
N SER A 126 -9.69 6.83 -10.35
CA SER A 126 -9.10 6.18 -9.18
C SER A 126 -7.97 7.04 -8.56
N ALA A 127 -7.01 7.49 -9.38
CA ALA A 127 -5.93 8.34 -8.91
C ALA A 127 -6.43 9.64 -8.25
N ARG A 128 -7.42 10.28 -8.87
CA ARG A 128 -8.02 11.52 -8.33
C ARG A 128 -8.68 11.30 -6.98
N ARG A 129 -9.40 10.19 -6.78
CA ARG A 129 -10.02 9.85 -5.49
C ARG A 129 -8.98 9.62 -4.40
N MET A 130 -7.91 8.89 -4.69
CA MET A 130 -6.81 8.68 -3.74
C MET A 130 -6.15 10.00 -3.32
N VAL A 131 -5.81 10.85 -4.29
CA VAL A 131 -5.22 12.18 -4.03
C VAL A 131 -6.17 13.08 -3.27
N ALA A 132 -7.46 13.07 -3.61
CA ALA A 132 -8.48 13.86 -2.91
C ALA A 132 -8.64 13.41 -1.46
N ALA A 133 -8.66 12.10 -1.18
CA ALA A 133 -8.71 11.56 0.17
C ALA A 133 -7.50 11.99 1.02
N ALA A 134 -6.30 11.89 0.46
CA ALA A 134 -5.09 12.32 1.15
C ALA A 134 -5.10 13.84 1.46
N ARG A 135 -5.53 14.66 0.52
CA ARG A 135 -5.67 16.11 0.71
C ARG A 135 -6.71 16.46 1.77
N ALA A 136 -7.87 15.83 1.71
CA ALA A 136 -8.96 16.06 2.66
C ALA A 136 -8.56 15.69 4.11
N ALA A 137 -7.78 14.62 4.25
CA ALA A 137 -7.27 14.17 5.56
C ALA A 137 -6.00 14.91 6.03
N GLY A 138 -5.39 15.77 5.20
CA GLY A 138 -4.13 16.45 5.52
C GLY A 138 -2.93 15.50 5.65
N VAL A 139 -2.98 14.33 5.00
CA VAL A 139 -1.91 13.33 5.05
C VAL A 139 -1.10 13.32 3.75
N ARG A 140 0.08 12.71 3.82
CA ARG A 140 0.95 12.55 2.65
C ARG A 140 0.67 11.24 1.94
N LEU A 141 0.70 11.27 0.62
CA LEU A 141 0.58 10.13 -0.27
C LEU A 141 1.85 10.04 -1.12
N PHE A 142 2.53 8.90 -1.04
CA PHE A 142 3.78 8.63 -1.72
C PHE A 142 3.58 7.53 -2.77
N TYR A 143 4.27 7.63 -3.88
CA TYR A 143 4.31 6.63 -4.93
C TYR A 143 5.66 5.92 -4.92
N ALA A 144 5.67 4.61 -4.72
CA ALA A 144 6.88 3.79 -4.71
C ALA A 144 7.29 3.43 -6.14
N GLU A 145 7.83 4.42 -6.87
CA GLU A 145 8.36 4.27 -8.22
C GLU A 145 9.89 4.35 -8.19
N ASN A 146 10.53 3.19 -8.25
CA ASN A 146 11.97 3.08 -8.11
C ASN A 146 12.77 3.65 -9.30
N TRP A 147 12.20 3.65 -10.52
CA TRP A 147 12.87 4.18 -11.70
C TRP A 147 13.14 5.69 -11.63
N VAL A 148 12.35 6.43 -10.86
CA VAL A 148 12.60 7.85 -10.61
C VAL A 148 13.92 8.09 -9.86
N TYR A 149 14.38 7.11 -9.11
CA TYR A 149 15.58 7.18 -8.28
C TYR A 149 16.74 6.32 -8.82
N ALA A 150 16.55 5.65 -9.96
CA ALA A 150 17.59 4.88 -10.59
C ALA A 150 18.66 5.81 -11.18
N PRO A 151 19.96 5.49 -11.04
CA PRO A 151 21.06 6.28 -11.61
C PRO A 151 21.07 6.22 -13.14
#